data_77cea6ddd25148e413a9d0323f236586
#
_entry.id   77cea6ddd25148e413a9d0323f236586
#
_cell.length_a   1.000
_cell.length_b   1.000
_cell.length_c   1.000
_cell.angle_alpha   90.00
_cell.angle_beta   90.00
_cell.angle_gamma   90.00
#
_symmetry.space_group_name_H-M   'P 1'
#
loop_
_entity.id
_entity.type
_entity.pdbx_description
1 polymer ?
#
loop_
_entity_poly.entity_id
_entity_poly.type
_entity_poly.pdbx_seq_one_letter_code
_entity_poly.pdbx_strand_id
1 'polypeptide(L)'
;MKTNTTEEVATTEVVATPTEAIQDYSGMKTTGKRFFNWFAGLAILFTLWWIGGYLLYINPDTTNFADFGPIPTLKAFPVLWSDGTIPNAIQSSGYRLGIALLIAISAGIPIGILLGRSRRFRELSNSPFQLLRMISPLSWEPIAVIVFLSWDQAIIFLLSIASVWPVAFATAAGLAKVDPAWFKVAKNLGATRWHTLTQIILPAISFDIVTGIRAALGVAWIVLVPAEFLGVTSGLGYSIADARETLSYDHLTAMVLTIG
;
A
#
# COMPACT_ATOMS: atom_id res chain seq x y z
N MET A 1 10.16 82.20 8.46
CA MET A 1 10.46 81.84 7.05
C MET A 1 9.94 80.48 6.81
N LYS A 2 8.99 80.38 5.89
CA LYS A 2 8.21 79.25 5.51
C LYS A 2 9.06 78.04 4.96
N THR A 3 8.74 76.86 5.24
CA THR A 3 8.42 75.92 4.16
C THR A 3 7.68 74.71 4.73
N ASN A 4 6.45 74.53 4.26
CA ASN A 4 5.63 73.32 4.24
C ASN A 4 6.31 72.23 3.41
N THR A 5 6.27 70.99 3.86
CA THR A 5 6.29 69.86 2.99
C THR A 5 5.23 68.89 3.49
N THR A 6 4.14 68.85 2.76
CA THR A 6 3.07 67.86 2.81
C THR A 6 3.60 66.49 2.34
N GLU A 7 3.60 65.47 3.21
CA GLU A 7 3.77 64.08 2.81
C GLU A 7 2.46 63.56 2.20
N GLU A 8 2.56 63.28 0.93
CA GLU A 8 1.55 62.67 0.10
C GLU A 8 1.51 61.16 0.44
N VAL A 9 0.49 60.73 1.15
CA VAL A 9 0.20 59.32 1.41
C VAL A 9 -0.31 58.72 0.10
N ALA A 10 0.58 58.05 -0.62
CA ALA A 10 0.23 57.22 -1.77
C ALA A 10 -0.53 55.99 -1.29
N THR A 11 -1.85 56.00 -1.44
CA THR A 11 -2.70 54.81 -1.35
C THR A 11 -2.38 53.89 -2.51
N THR A 12 -1.65 52.84 -2.23
CA THR A 12 -1.42 51.75 -3.16
C THR A 12 -2.74 50.97 -3.31
N GLU A 13 -3.48 51.28 -4.35
CA GLU A 13 -4.58 50.40 -4.83
C GLU A 13 -3.98 49.06 -5.21
N VAL A 14 -4.29 48.02 -4.43
CA VAL A 14 -4.00 46.65 -4.78
C VAL A 14 -4.92 46.27 -5.95
N VAL A 15 -4.37 46.43 -7.16
CA VAL A 15 -5.02 45.90 -8.38
C VAL A 15 -5.01 44.40 -8.28
N ALA A 16 -6.17 43.83 -7.94
CA ALA A 16 -6.40 42.38 -7.99
C ALA A 16 -6.14 41.87 -9.43
N THR A 17 -5.18 40.99 -9.56
CA THR A 17 -4.85 40.39 -10.85
C THR A 17 -6.01 39.52 -11.35
N PRO A 18 -6.34 39.56 -12.66
CA PRO A 18 -7.51 38.85 -13.24
C PRO A 18 -7.43 37.32 -13.22
N THR A 19 -6.45 36.74 -12.54
CA THR A 19 -6.18 35.32 -12.58
C THR A 19 -7.07 34.47 -11.65
N GLU A 20 -7.74 35.08 -10.65
CA GLU A 20 -8.60 34.36 -9.71
C GLU A 20 -10.03 34.09 -10.20
N ALA A 21 -10.49 34.82 -11.22
CA ALA A 21 -11.88 34.71 -11.72
C ALA A 21 -12.09 33.56 -12.75
N ILE A 22 -11.06 32.88 -13.21
CA ILE A 22 -11.16 31.83 -14.26
C ILE A 22 -11.27 30.42 -13.69
N GLN A 23 -11.10 30.24 -12.38
CA GLN A 23 -11.00 28.91 -11.77
C GLN A 23 -12.35 28.20 -11.50
N ASP A 24 -13.48 28.87 -11.59
CA ASP A 24 -14.75 28.31 -11.10
C ASP A 24 -15.73 27.78 -12.17
N TYR A 25 -15.42 27.85 -13.46
CA TYR A 25 -16.29 27.32 -14.53
C TYR A 25 -15.80 26.03 -15.21
N SER A 26 -14.65 25.49 -14.82
CA SER A 26 -14.08 24.26 -15.43
C SER A 26 -14.47 22.95 -14.71
N GLY A 27 -15.01 23.03 -13.50
CA GLY A 27 -15.19 21.85 -12.62
C GLY A 27 -16.19 20.81 -13.13
N MET A 28 -17.23 21.21 -13.83
CA MET A 28 -18.33 20.30 -14.21
C MET A 28 -18.12 19.59 -15.56
N LYS A 29 -17.36 20.22 -16.47
CA LYS A 29 -17.00 19.58 -17.77
C LYS A 29 -15.81 18.62 -17.66
N THR A 30 -14.99 18.74 -16.61
CA THR A 30 -13.81 17.91 -16.39
C THR A 30 -14.16 16.53 -15.81
N THR A 31 -15.24 16.43 -15.03
CA THR A 31 -15.67 15.16 -14.42
C THR A 31 -16.16 14.16 -15.48
N GLY A 32 -16.95 14.60 -16.44
CA GLY A 32 -17.43 13.74 -17.55
C GLY A 32 -16.28 13.27 -18.45
N LYS A 33 -15.33 14.15 -18.77
CA LYS A 33 -14.14 13.77 -19.57
C LYS A 33 -13.22 12.82 -18.79
N ARG A 34 -13.05 12.98 -17.49
CA ARG A 34 -12.29 12.05 -16.67
C ARG A 34 -12.92 10.67 -16.62
N PHE A 35 -14.24 10.61 -16.46
CA PHE A 35 -14.98 9.36 -16.45
C PHE A 35 -14.91 8.67 -17.81
N PHE A 36 -15.09 9.42 -18.89
CA PHE A 36 -14.94 8.90 -20.27
C PHE A 36 -13.52 8.37 -20.52
N ASN A 37 -12.48 9.11 -20.15
CA ASN A 37 -11.09 8.68 -20.33
C ASN A 37 -10.76 7.43 -19.50
N TRP A 38 -11.33 7.28 -18.31
CA TRP A 38 -11.17 6.09 -17.49
C TRP A 38 -11.79 4.86 -18.14
N PHE A 39 -13.04 4.97 -18.63
CA PHE A 39 -13.70 3.89 -19.38
C PHE A 39 -13.00 3.60 -20.71
N ALA A 40 -12.53 4.61 -21.43
CA ALA A 40 -11.77 4.42 -22.65
C ALA A 40 -10.45 3.65 -22.39
N GLY A 41 -9.74 3.97 -21.30
CA GLY A 41 -8.55 3.23 -20.90
C GLY A 41 -8.83 1.75 -20.59
N LEU A 42 -9.90 1.46 -19.84
CA LEU A 42 -10.32 0.08 -19.57
C LEU A 42 -10.77 -0.65 -20.84
N ALA A 43 -11.50 0.02 -21.73
CA ALA A 43 -11.94 -0.55 -23.00
C ALA A 43 -10.73 -0.91 -23.90
N ILE A 44 -9.73 -0.05 -23.95
CA ILE A 44 -8.48 -0.32 -24.71
C ILE A 44 -7.78 -1.54 -24.13
N LEU A 45 -7.62 -1.61 -22.80
CA LEU A 45 -6.96 -2.75 -22.12
C LEU A 45 -7.72 -4.06 -22.39
N PHE A 46 -9.05 -4.03 -22.27
CA PHE A 46 -9.89 -5.20 -22.55
C PHE A 46 -9.84 -5.61 -24.02
N THR A 47 -9.81 -4.64 -24.94
CA THR A 47 -9.68 -4.90 -26.38
C THR A 47 -8.33 -5.53 -26.73
N LEU A 48 -7.24 -5.03 -26.12
CA LEU A 48 -5.91 -5.62 -26.31
C LEU A 48 -5.84 -7.05 -25.79
N TRP A 49 -6.44 -7.31 -24.61
CA TRP A 49 -6.53 -8.67 -24.08
C TRP A 49 -7.37 -9.58 -24.97
N TRP A 50 -8.51 -9.08 -25.50
CA TRP A 50 -9.35 -9.83 -26.46
C TRP A 50 -8.58 -10.17 -27.73
N ILE A 51 -7.89 -9.20 -28.32
CA ILE A 51 -7.07 -9.42 -29.53
C ILE A 51 -5.97 -10.44 -29.23
N GLY A 52 -5.28 -10.34 -28.09
CA GLY A 52 -4.27 -11.31 -27.68
C GLY A 52 -4.83 -12.73 -27.57
N GLY A 53 -5.95 -12.93 -26.89
CA GLY A 53 -6.63 -14.22 -26.79
C GLY A 53 -7.09 -14.76 -28.15
N TYR A 54 -7.58 -13.89 -29.03
CA TYR A 54 -7.99 -14.27 -30.37
C TYR A 54 -6.82 -14.70 -31.26
N LEU A 55 -5.69 -14.03 -31.17
CA LEU A 55 -4.46 -14.40 -31.88
C LEU A 55 -3.92 -15.78 -31.44
N LEU A 56 -3.99 -16.06 -30.12
CA LEU A 56 -3.62 -17.37 -29.57
C LEU A 56 -4.58 -18.47 -30.07
N TYR A 57 -5.85 -18.16 -30.22
CA TYR A 57 -6.85 -19.12 -30.72
C TYR A 57 -6.66 -19.49 -32.19
N ILE A 58 -6.28 -18.52 -33.05
CA ILE A 58 -6.13 -18.75 -34.50
C ILE A 58 -4.84 -19.51 -34.84
N ASN A 59 -3.78 -19.33 -34.07
CA ASN A 59 -2.50 -19.96 -34.36
C ASN A 59 -2.48 -21.42 -33.85
N PRO A 60 -2.31 -22.43 -34.74
CA PRO A 60 -2.30 -23.84 -34.35
C PRO A 60 -1.26 -24.19 -33.29
N ASP A 61 -0.10 -23.51 -33.31
CA ASP A 61 1.00 -23.77 -32.36
C ASP A 61 0.73 -23.23 -30.96
N THR A 62 -0.21 -22.29 -30.82
CA THR A 62 -0.53 -21.63 -29.53
C THR A 62 -1.96 -21.84 -29.08
N THR A 63 -2.75 -22.68 -29.76
CA THR A 63 -4.16 -22.94 -29.42
C THR A 63 -4.35 -23.41 -27.98
N ASN A 64 -3.39 -24.16 -27.41
CA ASN A 64 -3.39 -24.59 -26.01
C ASN A 64 -3.40 -23.43 -25.02
N PHE A 65 -3.00 -22.25 -25.44
CA PHE A 65 -2.99 -21.02 -24.63
C PHE A 65 -4.22 -20.13 -24.89
N ALA A 66 -5.17 -20.56 -25.73
CA ALA A 66 -6.37 -19.79 -26.04
C ALA A 66 -7.24 -19.52 -24.78
N ASP A 67 -7.13 -20.38 -23.77
CA ASP A 67 -7.84 -20.23 -22.49
C ASP A 67 -7.36 -19.04 -21.63
N PHE A 68 -6.24 -18.39 -21.99
CA PHE A 68 -5.89 -17.07 -21.45
C PHE A 68 -6.83 -15.94 -21.91
N GLY A 69 -7.69 -16.21 -22.90
CA GLY A 69 -8.62 -15.21 -23.44
C GLY A 69 -9.71 -14.80 -22.44
N PRO A 70 -10.35 -13.63 -22.67
CA PRO A 70 -11.33 -13.10 -21.73
C PRO A 70 -12.60 -13.95 -21.60
N ILE A 71 -13.03 -14.66 -22.66
CA ILE A 71 -14.25 -15.48 -22.62
C ILE A 71 -14.09 -16.71 -21.73
N PRO A 72 -13.06 -17.57 -21.89
CA PRO A 72 -12.80 -18.68 -20.97
C PRO A 72 -12.66 -18.21 -19.53
N THR A 73 -11.87 -17.18 -19.30
CA THR A 73 -11.63 -16.58 -17.97
C THR A 73 -12.93 -16.16 -17.29
N LEU A 74 -13.82 -15.41 -17.99
CA LEU A 74 -15.09 -14.98 -17.42
C LEU A 74 -16.05 -16.15 -17.13
N LYS A 75 -15.97 -17.24 -17.89
CA LYS A 75 -16.74 -18.45 -17.63
C LYS A 75 -16.20 -19.25 -16.44
N ALA A 76 -14.90 -19.17 -16.16
CA ALA A 76 -14.28 -19.83 -15.01
C ALA A 76 -14.71 -19.20 -13.66
N PHE A 77 -15.00 -17.89 -13.61
CA PHE A 77 -15.36 -17.20 -12.35
C PHE A 77 -16.53 -17.85 -11.59
N PRO A 78 -17.72 -18.09 -12.20
CA PRO A 78 -18.82 -18.73 -11.49
C PRO A 78 -18.48 -20.12 -10.97
N VAL A 79 -17.67 -20.88 -11.70
CA VAL A 79 -17.23 -22.21 -11.30
C VAL A 79 -16.32 -22.11 -10.06
N LEU A 80 -15.25 -21.31 -10.13
CA LEU A 80 -14.29 -21.10 -9.05
C LEU A 80 -14.93 -20.45 -7.80
N TRP A 81 -16.03 -19.74 -7.98
CA TRP A 81 -16.80 -19.19 -6.86
C TRP A 81 -17.67 -20.26 -6.21
N SER A 82 -18.36 -21.07 -7.02
CA SER A 82 -19.33 -22.08 -6.53
C SER A 82 -18.62 -23.32 -5.91
N ASP A 83 -17.45 -23.68 -6.38
CA ASP A 83 -16.64 -24.77 -5.83
C ASP A 83 -15.85 -24.34 -4.57
N GLY A 84 -15.88 -23.04 -4.25
CA GLY A 84 -15.24 -22.48 -3.07
C GLY A 84 -13.76 -22.13 -3.25
N THR A 85 -13.17 -22.31 -4.42
CA THR A 85 -11.75 -22.01 -4.66
C THR A 85 -11.42 -20.55 -4.37
N ILE A 86 -12.16 -19.60 -4.97
CA ILE A 86 -11.96 -18.16 -4.74
C ILE A 86 -12.25 -17.78 -3.27
N PRO A 87 -13.41 -18.12 -2.66
CA PRO A 87 -13.67 -17.76 -1.26
C PRO A 87 -12.63 -18.30 -0.28
N ASN A 88 -12.22 -19.55 -0.42
CA ASN A 88 -11.21 -20.16 0.45
C ASN A 88 -9.83 -19.53 0.27
N ALA A 89 -9.45 -19.21 -0.97
CA ALA A 89 -8.20 -18.53 -1.28
C ALA A 89 -8.16 -17.12 -0.65
N ILE A 90 -9.24 -16.33 -0.81
CA ILE A 90 -9.37 -14.99 -0.20
C ILE A 90 -9.30 -15.09 1.32
N GLN A 91 -9.98 -16.06 1.93
CA GLN A 91 -9.98 -16.24 3.38
C GLN A 91 -8.58 -16.57 3.91
N SER A 92 -7.88 -17.51 3.27
CA SER A 92 -6.54 -17.94 3.69
C SER A 92 -5.51 -16.82 3.55
N SER A 93 -5.48 -16.16 2.39
CA SER A 93 -4.58 -15.03 2.14
C SER A 93 -4.92 -13.82 3.04
N GLY A 94 -6.22 -13.54 3.23
CA GLY A 94 -6.69 -12.47 4.11
C GLY A 94 -6.31 -12.70 5.58
N TYR A 95 -6.39 -13.94 6.05
CA TYR A 95 -5.95 -14.32 7.40
C TYR A 95 -4.46 -14.06 7.60
N ARG A 96 -3.60 -14.54 6.68
CA ARG A 96 -2.14 -14.32 6.74
C ARG A 96 -1.79 -12.85 6.70
N LEU A 97 -2.39 -12.12 5.77
CA LEU A 97 -2.21 -10.68 5.61
C LEU A 97 -2.64 -9.91 6.87
N GLY A 98 -3.81 -10.23 7.42
CA GLY A 98 -4.35 -9.58 8.62
C GLY A 98 -3.43 -9.75 9.83
N ILE A 99 -2.97 -10.99 10.11
CA ILE A 99 -2.03 -11.24 11.22
C ILE A 99 -0.69 -10.55 10.97
N ALA A 100 -0.15 -10.62 9.77
CA ALA A 100 1.12 -9.98 9.44
C ALA A 100 1.05 -8.46 9.63
N LEU A 101 -0.05 -7.81 9.22
CA LEU A 101 -0.27 -6.38 9.45
C LEU A 101 -0.41 -6.04 10.94
N LEU A 102 -1.11 -6.86 11.72
CA LEU A 102 -1.19 -6.66 13.17
C LEU A 102 0.19 -6.72 13.84
N ILE A 103 1.03 -7.68 13.44
CA ILE A 103 2.42 -7.77 13.91
C ILE A 103 3.22 -6.54 13.46
N ALA A 104 3.12 -6.16 12.19
CA ALA A 104 3.82 -5.01 11.66
C ALA A 104 3.42 -3.69 12.34
N ILE A 105 2.14 -3.51 12.66
CA ILE A 105 1.62 -2.33 13.37
C ILE A 105 2.11 -2.33 14.82
N SER A 106 1.96 -3.47 15.51
CA SER A 106 2.32 -3.59 16.93
C SER A 106 3.83 -3.44 17.18
N ALA A 107 4.68 -3.85 16.23
CA ALA A 107 6.13 -3.66 16.29
C ALA A 107 6.56 -2.32 15.68
N GLY A 108 5.98 -1.93 14.54
CA GLY A 108 6.39 -0.75 13.78
C GLY A 108 6.11 0.56 14.50
N ILE A 109 4.96 0.70 15.18
CA ILE A 109 4.64 1.93 15.94
C ILE A 109 5.64 2.15 17.08
N PRO A 110 5.91 1.20 18.00
CA PRO A 110 6.92 1.40 19.04
C PRO A 110 8.32 1.68 18.48
N ILE A 111 8.75 0.96 17.46
CA ILE A 111 10.04 1.20 16.78
C ILE A 111 10.07 2.62 16.21
N GLY A 112 9.02 3.06 15.54
CA GLY A 112 8.90 4.40 14.96
C GLY A 112 8.94 5.50 16.02
N ILE A 113 8.25 5.32 17.15
CA ILE A 113 8.28 6.25 18.29
C ILE A 113 9.70 6.32 18.87
N LEU A 114 10.41 5.21 19.03
CA LEU A 114 11.79 5.18 19.50
C LEU A 114 12.72 5.92 18.53
N LEU A 115 12.58 5.69 17.23
CA LEU A 115 13.35 6.38 16.18
C LEU A 115 13.09 7.90 16.18
N GLY A 116 11.84 8.31 16.34
CA GLY A 116 11.46 9.72 16.35
C GLY A 116 11.87 10.46 17.62
N ARG A 117 11.79 9.78 18.79
CA ARG A 117 12.03 10.41 20.11
C ARG A 117 13.48 10.37 20.56
N SER A 118 14.25 9.34 20.24
CA SER A 118 15.61 9.13 20.72
C SER A 118 16.63 9.36 19.63
N ARG A 119 17.39 10.47 19.73
CA ARG A 119 18.49 10.77 18.81
C ARG A 119 19.55 9.66 18.80
N ARG A 120 19.93 9.15 19.97
CA ARG A 120 20.91 8.06 20.10
C ARG A 120 20.41 6.78 19.42
N PHE A 121 19.18 6.39 19.66
CA PHE A 121 18.59 5.21 19.03
C PHE A 121 18.54 5.37 17.51
N ARG A 122 18.14 6.52 17.01
CA ARG A 122 18.10 6.83 15.58
C ARG A 122 19.49 6.75 14.94
N GLU A 123 20.51 7.34 15.57
CA GLU A 123 21.89 7.31 15.06
C GLU A 123 22.46 5.88 15.03
N LEU A 124 22.19 5.06 16.04
CA LEU A 124 22.61 3.66 16.09
C LEU A 124 21.85 2.75 15.12
N SER A 125 20.55 2.97 14.97
CA SER A 125 19.67 2.05 14.22
C SER A 125 19.51 2.43 12.74
N ASN A 126 19.87 3.64 12.35
CA ASN A 126 19.62 4.12 10.99
C ASN A 126 20.29 3.24 9.92
N SER A 127 21.60 2.95 10.07
CA SER A 127 22.33 2.12 9.11
C SER A 127 21.83 0.67 9.09
N PRO A 128 21.70 -0.05 10.24
CA PRO A 128 21.16 -1.40 10.23
C PRO A 128 19.74 -1.49 9.65
N PHE A 129 18.85 -0.55 10.01
CA PHE A 129 17.48 -0.58 9.52
C PHE A 129 17.38 -0.28 8.02
N GLN A 130 18.22 0.61 7.49
CA GLN A 130 18.33 0.82 6.05
C GLN A 130 18.79 -0.43 5.32
N LEU A 131 19.78 -1.14 5.82
CA LEU A 131 20.25 -2.41 5.25
C LEU A 131 19.14 -3.47 5.29
N LEU A 132 18.50 -3.69 6.45
CA LEU A 132 17.45 -4.69 6.60
C LEU A 132 16.25 -4.41 5.68
N ARG A 133 15.90 -3.16 5.48
CA ARG A 133 14.80 -2.75 4.59
C ARG A 133 15.12 -3.01 3.12
N MET A 134 16.40 -2.98 2.72
CA MET A 134 16.82 -3.20 1.33
C MET A 134 16.86 -4.69 0.96
N ILE A 135 16.93 -5.58 1.94
CA ILE A 135 16.90 -7.03 1.70
C ILE A 135 15.48 -7.41 1.23
N SER A 136 15.39 -8.14 0.12
CA SER A 136 14.10 -8.68 -0.33
C SER A 136 13.48 -9.56 0.76
N PRO A 137 12.20 -9.34 1.12
CA PRO A 137 11.53 -10.16 2.12
C PRO A 137 11.56 -11.66 1.79
N LEU A 138 11.46 -12.02 0.50
CA LEU A 138 11.53 -13.41 0.05
C LEU A 138 12.90 -14.04 0.24
N SER A 139 13.97 -13.26 0.34
CA SER A 139 15.31 -13.80 0.66
C SER A 139 15.40 -14.40 2.07
N TRP A 140 14.45 -14.07 2.94
CA TRP A 140 14.35 -14.64 4.29
C TRP A 140 13.59 -15.99 4.32
N GLU A 141 12.99 -16.41 3.20
CA GLU A 141 12.18 -17.63 3.12
C GLU A 141 12.92 -18.88 3.60
N PRO A 142 14.16 -19.20 3.15
CA PRO A 142 14.83 -20.41 3.61
C PRO A 142 15.03 -20.44 5.13
N ILE A 143 15.27 -19.28 5.74
CA ILE A 143 15.40 -19.13 7.19
C ILE A 143 14.04 -19.30 7.86
N ALA A 144 13.00 -18.67 7.31
CA ALA A 144 11.65 -18.74 7.85
C ALA A 144 11.14 -20.20 7.89
N VAL A 145 11.34 -20.96 6.82
CA VAL A 145 10.90 -22.37 6.73
C VAL A 145 11.62 -23.27 7.75
N ILE A 146 12.89 -22.99 8.07
CA ILE A 146 13.65 -23.75 9.08
C ILE A 146 13.21 -23.37 10.50
N VAL A 147 12.89 -22.10 10.73
CA VAL A 147 12.62 -21.57 12.08
C VAL A 147 11.17 -21.83 12.51
N PHE A 148 10.22 -21.73 11.57
CA PHE A 148 8.80 -21.86 11.87
C PHE A 148 8.30 -23.27 11.60
N LEU A 149 7.36 -23.72 12.46
CA LEU A 149 6.79 -25.09 12.39
C LEU A 149 5.80 -25.30 11.24
N SER A 150 5.27 -24.21 10.67
CA SER A 150 4.30 -24.26 9.57
C SER A 150 4.59 -23.21 8.51
N TRP A 151 4.22 -23.51 7.29
CA TRP A 151 4.33 -22.59 6.16
C TRP A 151 3.53 -21.31 6.37
N ASP A 152 2.35 -21.38 7.01
CA ASP A 152 1.55 -20.20 7.34
C ASP A 152 2.32 -19.22 8.22
N GLN A 153 3.01 -19.73 9.27
CA GLN A 153 3.82 -18.90 10.15
C GLN A 153 5.02 -18.29 9.41
N ALA A 154 5.66 -19.06 8.53
CA ALA A 154 6.77 -18.58 7.71
C ALA A 154 6.30 -17.43 6.79
N ILE A 155 5.16 -17.57 6.10
CA ILE A 155 4.60 -16.51 5.26
C ILE A 155 4.21 -15.28 6.09
N ILE A 156 3.52 -15.45 7.22
CA ILE A 156 3.16 -14.36 8.13
C ILE A 156 4.43 -13.59 8.58
N PHE A 157 5.52 -14.30 8.87
CA PHE A 157 6.80 -13.67 9.19
C PHE A 157 7.35 -12.86 8.01
N LEU A 158 7.37 -13.41 6.79
CA LEU A 158 7.86 -12.72 5.59
C LEU A 158 7.06 -11.43 5.32
N LEU A 159 5.74 -11.49 5.43
CA LEU A 159 4.89 -10.33 5.28
C LEU A 159 5.12 -9.30 6.41
N SER A 160 5.30 -9.78 7.64
CA SER A 160 5.52 -8.91 8.80
C SER A 160 6.83 -8.14 8.68
N ILE A 161 7.93 -8.82 8.31
CA ILE A 161 9.24 -8.18 8.15
C ILE A 161 9.25 -7.17 6.99
N ALA A 162 8.46 -7.44 5.92
CA ALA A 162 8.28 -6.49 4.83
C ALA A 162 7.52 -5.24 5.26
N SER A 163 6.49 -5.41 6.09
CA SER A 163 5.49 -4.39 6.42
C SER A 163 5.85 -3.53 7.63
N VAL A 164 6.75 -3.99 8.50
CA VAL A 164 7.14 -3.25 9.72
C VAL A 164 7.81 -1.91 9.39
N TRP A 165 8.61 -1.85 8.32
CA TRP A 165 9.40 -0.68 7.96
C TRP A 165 8.57 0.53 7.52
N PRO A 166 7.59 0.40 6.61
CA PRO A 166 6.69 1.50 6.26
C PRO A 166 6.00 2.10 7.49
N VAL A 167 5.49 1.25 8.41
CA VAL A 167 4.85 1.71 9.65
C VAL A 167 5.84 2.45 10.54
N ALA A 168 7.02 1.87 10.77
CA ALA A 168 8.04 2.45 11.65
C ALA A 168 8.55 3.80 11.15
N PHE A 169 8.89 3.88 9.86
CA PHE A 169 9.42 5.12 9.30
C PHE A 169 8.35 6.22 9.18
N ALA A 170 7.10 5.87 8.82
CA ALA A 170 6.01 6.84 8.80
C ALA A 170 5.72 7.38 10.21
N THR A 171 5.68 6.52 11.21
CA THR A 171 5.51 6.90 12.63
C THR A 171 6.64 7.82 13.09
N ALA A 172 7.89 7.49 12.75
CA ALA A 172 9.05 8.33 13.09
C ALA A 172 9.02 9.69 12.40
N ALA A 173 8.64 9.72 11.11
CA ALA A 173 8.50 10.95 10.34
C ALA A 173 7.35 11.83 10.87
N GLY A 174 6.23 11.24 11.26
CA GLY A 174 5.13 11.95 11.92
C GLY A 174 5.58 12.60 13.21
N LEU A 175 6.30 11.85 14.06
CA LEU A 175 6.78 12.38 15.34
C LEU A 175 7.80 13.54 15.17
N ALA A 176 8.59 13.51 14.09
CA ALA A 176 9.52 14.59 13.78
C ALA A 176 8.84 15.92 13.39
N LYS A 177 7.57 15.88 12.98
CA LYS A 177 6.76 17.07 12.64
C LYS A 177 6.09 17.71 13.85
N VAL A 178 6.01 16.99 14.99
CA VAL A 178 5.35 17.50 16.20
C VAL A 178 6.18 18.63 16.80
N ASP A 179 5.55 19.78 17.09
CA ASP A 179 6.22 20.94 17.69
C ASP A 179 6.78 20.58 19.07
N PRO A 180 8.08 20.78 19.30
CA PRO A 180 8.71 20.58 20.59
C PRO A 180 8.06 21.38 21.75
N ALA A 181 7.36 22.46 21.44
CA ALA A 181 6.65 23.24 22.45
C ALA A 181 5.58 22.42 23.17
N TRP A 182 4.88 21.53 22.49
CA TRP A 182 3.85 20.67 23.09
C TRP A 182 4.42 19.78 24.20
N PHE A 183 5.63 19.24 23.99
CA PHE A 183 6.31 18.43 25.02
C PHE A 183 6.73 19.26 26.24
N LYS A 184 7.11 20.54 26.04
CA LYS A 184 7.45 21.46 27.14
C LYS A 184 6.20 21.80 27.94
N VAL A 185 5.09 22.12 27.28
CA VAL A 185 3.81 22.40 27.94
C VAL A 185 3.33 21.19 28.75
N ALA A 186 3.34 19.99 28.15
CA ALA A 186 2.97 18.76 28.83
C ALA A 186 3.80 18.51 30.10
N LYS A 187 5.11 18.73 30.02
CA LYS A 187 6.02 18.59 31.15
C LYS A 187 5.72 19.62 32.26
N ASN A 188 5.42 20.88 31.90
CA ASN A 188 5.09 21.93 32.85
C ASN A 188 3.76 21.65 33.57
N LEU A 189 2.80 20.99 32.88
CA LEU A 189 1.54 20.53 33.44
C LEU A 189 1.65 19.23 34.26
N GLY A 190 2.86 18.68 34.45
CA GLY A 190 3.09 17.46 35.21
C GLY A 190 2.65 16.17 34.49
N ALA A 191 2.49 16.20 33.15
CA ALA A 191 2.10 15.02 32.39
C ALA A 191 3.12 13.89 32.53
N THR A 192 2.63 12.69 32.83
CA THR A 192 3.46 11.48 32.86
C THR A 192 3.88 11.08 31.44
N ARG A 193 4.88 10.20 31.32
CA ARG A 193 5.31 9.67 30.01
C ARG A 193 4.16 8.98 29.28
N TRP A 194 3.28 8.29 30.01
CA TRP A 194 2.10 7.61 29.44
C TRP A 194 1.06 8.61 28.93
N HIS A 195 0.75 9.65 29.72
CA HIS A 195 -0.14 10.72 29.26
C HIS A 195 0.41 11.43 28.02
N THR A 196 1.72 11.72 27.99
CA THR A 196 2.38 12.32 26.82
C THR A 196 2.26 11.41 25.59
N LEU A 197 2.43 10.09 25.74
CA LEU A 197 2.32 9.14 24.66
C LEU A 197 0.89 9.06 24.12
N THR A 198 -0.09 8.83 25.00
CA THR A 198 -1.47 8.53 24.60
C THR A 198 -2.29 9.76 24.23
N GLN A 199 -2.04 10.91 24.88
CA GLN A 199 -2.86 12.12 24.70
C GLN A 199 -2.21 13.17 23.79
N ILE A 200 -0.91 13.07 23.53
CA ILE A 200 -0.19 14.04 22.69
C ILE A 200 0.40 13.34 21.47
N ILE A 201 1.29 12.36 21.67
CA ILE A 201 2.04 11.77 20.57
C ILE A 201 1.09 11.01 19.64
N LEU A 202 0.38 9.99 20.13
CA LEU A 202 -0.47 9.14 19.27
C LEU A 202 -1.54 9.92 18.51
N PRO A 203 -2.30 10.86 19.12
CA PRO A 203 -3.24 11.67 18.37
C PRO A 203 -2.57 12.57 17.33
N ALA A 204 -1.43 13.21 17.67
CA ALA A 204 -0.72 14.12 16.79
C ALA A 204 -0.17 13.42 15.52
N ILE A 205 0.25 12.17 15.63
CA ILE A 205 0.85 11.40 14.52
C ILE A 205 -0.11 10.38 13.91
N SER A 206 -1.38 10.35 14.31
CA SER A 206 -2.36 9.35 13.85
C SER A 206 -2.49 9.28 12.33
N PHE A 207 -2.48 10.43 11.66
CA PHE A 207 -2.53 10.50 10.19
C PHE A 207 -1.29 9.86 9.54
N ASP A 208 -0.10 10.12 10.09
CA ASP A 208 1.16 9.53 9.59
C ASP A 208 1.19 8.02 9.83
N ILE A 209 0.68 7.54 10.98
CA ILE A 209 0.52 6.12 11.27
C ILE A 209 -0.40 5.44 10.24
N VAL A 210 -1.58 6.01 9.98
CA VAL A 210 -2.52 5.47 8.98
C VAL A 210 -1.90 5.44 7.58
N THR A 211 -1.14 6.47 7.23
CA THR A 211 -0.38 6.53 5.96
C THR A 211 0.67 5.41 5.90
N GLY A 212 1.37 5.17 7.00
CA GLY A 212 2.33 4.06 7.14
C GLY A 212 1.66 2.69 7.01
N ILE A 213 0.50 2.49 7.65
CA ILE A 213 -0.28 1.25 7.55
C ILE A 213 -0.76 1.02 6.10
N ARG A 214 -1.23 2.05 5.41
CA ARG A 214 -1.61 1.95 4.00
C ARG A 214 -0.44 1.52 3.12
N ALA A 215 0.74 2.10 3.32
CA ALA A 215 1.94 1.71 2.60
C ALA A 215 2.37 0.27 2.95
N ALA A 216 2.28 -0.13 4.20
CA ALA A 216 2.56 -1.48 4.67
C ALA A 216 1.63 -2.52 4.04
N LEU A 217 0.33 -2.21 3.94
CA LEU A 217 -0.65 -3.07 3.25
C LEU A 217 -0.26 -3.30 1.79
N GLY A 218 0.13 -2.24 1.06
CA GLY A 218 0.58 -2.37 -0.33
C GLY A 218 1.83 -3.24 -0.47
N VAL A 219 2.81 -3.07 0.41
CA VAL A 219 4.03 -3.90 0.41
C VAL A 219 3.71 -5.35 0.75
N ALA A 220 2.88 -5.59 1.79
CA ALA A 220 2.45 -6.92 2.18
C ALA A 220 1.72 -7.64 1.04
N TRP A 221 0.82 -6.93 0.33
CA TRP A 221 0.08 -7.47 -0.80
C TRP A 221 1.00 -7.95 -1.93
N ILE A 222 2.02 -7.16 -2.28
CA ILE A 222 3.00 -7.52 -3.31
C ILE A 222 3.82 -8.76 -2.91
N VAL A 223 4.13 -8.92 -1.63
CA VAL A 223 4.93 -10.05 -1.11
C VAL A 223 4.08 -11.31 -0.91
N LEU A 224 2.78 -11.16 -0.62
CA LEU A 224 1.86 -12.25 -0.29
C LEU A 224 1.81 -13.33 -1.39
N VAL A 225 1.53 -12.91 -2.63
CA VAL A 225 1.33 -13.84 -3.75
C VAL A 225 2.57 -14.68 -4.04
N PRO A 226 3.77 -14.11 -4.20
CA PRO A 226 4.99 -14.90 -4.37
C PRO A 226 5.32 -15.79 -3.16
N ALA A 227 5.05 -15.33 -1.94
CA ALA A 227 5.29 -16.13 -0.74
C ALA A 227 4.36 -17.37 -0.68
N GLU A 228 3.13 -17.24 -1.17
CA GLU A 228 2.19 -18.35 -1.24
C GLU A 228 2.48 -19.38 -2.36
N PHE A 229 3.35 -19.05 -3.33
CA PHE A 229 3.81 -20.04 -4.32
C PHE A 229 4.71 -21.12 -3.73
N LEU A 230 5.27 -20.91 -2.55
CA LEU A 230 6.46 -21.62 -2.10
C LEU A 230 6.21 -22.85 -1.21
N GLY A 231 4.97 -23.09 -0.76
CA GLY A 231 4.81 -24.30 0.06
C GLY A 231 3.51 -24.44 0.82
N VAL A 232 2.53 -23.57 0.60
CA VAL A 232 1.19 -23.71 1.19
C VAL A 232 0.26 -24.46 0.24
N THR A 233 -0.83 -24.97 0.79
CA THR A 233 -1.89 -25.68 0.07
C THR A 233 -3.18 -24.88 -0.02
N SER A 234 -3.12 -23.56 0.25
CA SER A 234 -4.27 -22.64 0.20
C SER A 234 -3.81 -21.20 0.04
N GLY A 235 -4.65 -20.38 -0.54
CA GLY A 235 -4.41 -18.95 -0.75
C GLY A 235 -4.45 -18.56 -2.22
N LEU A 236 -4.45 -17.24 -2.47
CA LEU A 236 -4.54 -16.68 -3.83
C LEU A 236 -3.32 -17.06 -4.67
N GLY A 237 -2.12 -16.97 -4.08
CA GLY A 237 -0.88 -17.36 -4.76
C GLY A 237 -0.84 -18.85 -5.03
N TYR A 238 -1.23 -19.68 -4.06
CA TYR A 238 -1.33 -21.13 -4.26
C TYR A 238 -2.27 -21.47 -5.42
N SER A 239 -3.47 -20.88 -5.46
CA SER A 239 -4.44 -21.18 -6.52
C SER A 239 -3.93 -20.81 -7.93
N ILE A 240 -3.09 -19.76 -8.05
CA ILE A 240 -2.41 -19.46 -9.32
C ILE A 240 -1.36 -20.52 -9.65
N ALA A 241 -0.57 -20.96 -8.66
CA ALA A 241 0.45 -21.99 -8.88
C ALA A 241 -0.20 -23.32 -9.30
N ASP A 242 -1.27 -23.74 -8.62
CA ASP A 242 -2.05 -24.93 -8.90
C ASP A 242 -2.66 -24.89 -10.32
N ALA A 243 -3.31 -23.79 -10.69
CA ALA A 243 -3.85 -23.59 -12.03
C ALA A 243 -2.77 -23.64 -13.12
N ARG A 244 -1.55 -23.13 -12.83
CA ARG A 244 -0.40 -23.22 -13.73
C ARG A 244 0.09 -24.66 -13.89
N GLU A 245 0.18 -25.42 -12.78
CA GLU A 245 0.66 -26.80 -12.79
C GLU A 245 -0.34 -27.76 -13.48
N THR A 246 -1.64 -27.48 -13.32
CA THR A 246 -2.71 -28.22 -13.98
C THR A 246 -2.99 -27.77 -15.42
N LEU A 247 -2.25 -26.76 -15.92
CA LEU A 247 -2.41 -26.14 -17.24
C LEU A 247 -3.82 -25.57 -17.50
N SER A 248 -4.54 -25.22 -16.43
CA SER A 248 -5.87 -24.61 -16.48
C SER A 248 -5.75 -23.09 -16.61
N TYR A 249 -5.47 -22.62 -17.81
CA TYR A 249 -5.12 -21.21 -18.06
C TYR A 249 -6.28 -20.24 -17.85
N ASP A 250 -7.53 -20.66 -18.03
CA ASP A 250 -8.74 -19.93 -17.70
C ASP A 250 -8.86 -19.69 -16.18
N HIS A 251 -8.62 -20.74 -15.37
CA HIS A 251 -8.56 -20.62 -13.91
C HIS A 251 -7.41 -19.70 -13.45
N LEU A 252 -6.23 -19.89 -14.05
CA LEU A 252 -5.06 -19.07 -13.74
C LEU A 252 -5.37 -17.57 -13.97
N THR A 253 -5.92 -17.23 -15.15
CA THR A 253 -6.25 -15.85 -15.47
C THR A 253 -7.37 -15.29 -14.60
N ALA A 254 -8.37 -16.12 -14.26
CA ALA A 254 -9.43 -15.74 -13.33
C ALA A 254 -8.87 -15.43 -11.93
N MET A 255 -7.92 -16.22 -11.43
CA MET A 255 -7.26 -15.97 -10.14
C MET A 255 -6.39 -14.72 -10.18
N VAL A 256 -5.65 -14.48 -11.28
CA VAL A 256 -4.89 -13.23 -11.46
C VAL A 256 -5.80 -12.00 -11.42
N LEU A 257 -6.96 -12.05 -12.09
CA LEU A 257 -7.96 -10.98 -12.04
C LEU A 257 -8.60 -10.80 -10.66
N THR A 258 -8.68 -11.88 -9.87
CA THR A 258 -9.21 -11.81 -8.49
C THR A 258 -8.25 -11.07 -7.55
N ILE A 259 -6.96 -11.10 -7.84
CA ILE A 259 -5.92 -10.43 -7.04
C ILE A 259 -5.81 -8.94 -7.36
N GLY A 260 -6.04 -8.53 -8.60
CA GLY A 260 -5.95 -7.13 -9.09
C GLY A 260 -7.17 -6.33 -8.81
#